data_f95469cad5da4531c0d043324d76c05c
#
_entry.id   f95469cad5da4531c0d043324d76c05c
#
_cell.length_a   1.000
_cell.length_b   1.000
_cell.length_c   1.000
_cell.angle_alpha   90.00
_cell.angle_beta   90.00
_cell.angle_gamma   90.00
#
_symmetry.space_group_name_H-M   'P 1'
#
loop_
_entity.id
_entity.type
_entity.pdbx_description
1 polymer ?
#
loop_
_entity_poly.entity_id
_entity_poly.type
_entity_poly.pdbx_seq_one_letter_code
_entity_poly.pdbx_strand_id
1 'polypeptide(L)'
;MVKLLTFKDSLIMEDMIKMLADAPEEQKLQMVTERVKMIAGQPDDQRVQSVKSMVIAISKLDSKKKSPFHGTRIKAIMSLSPEERMAMMVARARAVPELPEDVDKEDTMYVVQSVKEYPEEKQKAFMTALTKAFDTAGIPMPEMA
;
A
#
# COMPACT_ATOMS: atom_id res chain seq x y z
N MET A 1 9.98 -22.27 -1.89
CA MET A 1 8.63 -22.27 -2.51
C MET A 1 7.84 -21.10 -1.97
N VAL A 2 7.32 -20.28 -2.87
CA VAL A 2 6.51 -19.12 -2.48
C VAL A 2 5.11 -19.59 -2.10
N LYS A 3 4.65 -19.16 -0.92
CA LYS A 3 3.30 -19.47 -0.47
C LYS A 3 2.34 -18.40 -1.02
N LEU A 4 1.45 -18.81 -1.90
CA LEU A 4 0.41 -17.93 -2.41
C LEU A 4 -0.67 -17.72 -1.34
N LEU A 5 -1.29 -16.55 -1.34
CA LEU A 5 -2.39 -16.26 -0.44
C LEU A 5 -3.63 -17.06 -0.85
N THR A 6 -4.21 -17.76 0.10
CA THR A 6 -5.46 -18.52 -0.09
C THR A 6 -6.64 -17.56 0.10
N PHE A 7 -7.85 -18.03 -0.26
CA PHE A 7 -9.09 -17.33 0.01
C PHE A 7 -9.25 -17.01 1.51
N LYS A 8 -8.87 -17.97 2.37
CA LYS A 8 -8.89 -17.77 3.82
C LYS A 8 -7.96 -16.66 4.27
N ASP A 9 -6.74 -16.61 3.72
CA ASP A 9 -5.76 -15.58 4.04
C ASP A 9 -6.28 -14.19 3.63
N SER A 10 -6.97 -14.10 2.49
CA SER A 10 -7.57 -12.86 2.01
C SER A 10 -8.68 -12.38 2.95
N LEU A 11 -9.51 -13.28 3.48
CA LEU A 11 -10.54 -12.94 4.45
C LEU A 11 -9.94 -12.45 5.77
N ILE A 12 -8.84 -13.07 6.22
CA ILE A 12 -8.13 -12.65 7.43
C ILE A 12 -7.57 -11.23 7.25
N MET A 13 -6.99 -10.94 6.09
CA MET A 13 -6.48 -9.60 5.77
C MET A 13 -7.62 -8.57 5.80
N GLU A 14 -8.76 -8.89 5.19
CA GLU A 14 -9.91 -8.00 5.14
C GLU A 14 -10.44 -7.69 6.55
N ASP A 15 -10.60 -8.71 7.39
CA ASP A 15 -11.06 -8.53 8.78
C ASP A 15 -10.07 -7.70 9.58
N MET A 16 -8.78 -7.93 9.40
CA MET A 16 -7.73 -7.18 10.07
C MET A 16 -7.75 -5.70 9.68
N ILE A 17 -7.89 -5.40 8.39
CA ILE A 17 -7.95 -4.02 7.90
C ILE A 17 -9.18 -3.30 8.48
N LYS A 18 -10.33 -3.97 8.53
CA LYS A 18 -11.55 -3.40 9.13
C LYS A 18 -11.34 -3.07 10.60
N MET A 19 -10.72 -3.97 11.35
CA MET A 19 -10.43 -3.76 12.76
C MET A 19 -9.45 -2.60 12.96
N LEU A 20 -8.40 -2.53 12.16
CA LEU A 20 -7.41 -1.45 12.23
C LEU A 20 -8.02 -0.10 11.89
N ALA A 21 -8.95 -0.05 10.92
CA ALA A 21 -9.60 1.19 10.54
C ALA A 21 -10.39 1.82 11.69
N ASP A 22 -10.88 1.00 12.63
CA ASP A 22 -11.63 1.46 13.79
C ASP A 22 -10.77 1.70 15.03
N ALA A 23 -9.47 1.38 14.98
CA ALA A 23 -8.57 1.55 16.12
C ALA A 23 -8.21 3.02 16.34
N PRO A 24 -7.83 3.41 17.59
CA PRO A 24 -7.30 4.75 17.84
C PRO A 24 -6.09 5.05 16.95
N GLU A 25 -5.91 6.31 16.56
CA GLU A 25 -4.92 6.71 15.56
C GLU A 25 -3.49 6.23 15.88
N GLU A 26 -3.04 6.40 17.12
CA GLU A 26 -1.69 5.95 17.51
C GLU A 26 -1.52 4.44 17.36
N GLN A 27 -2.51 3.69 17.82
CA GLN A 27 -2.49 2.23 17.74
C GLN A 27 -2.56 1.78 16.29
N LYS A 28 -3.42 2.41 15.49
CA LYS A 28 -3.55 2.15 14.06
C LYS A 28 -2.20 2.34 13.35
N LEU A 29 -1.54 3.48 13.58
CA LEU A 29 -0.26 3.77 12.95
C LEU A 29 0.80 2.74 13.34
N GLN A 30 0.88 2.39 14.61
CA GLN A 30 1.84 1.40 15.08
C GLN A 30 1.61 0.03 14.42
N MET A 31 0.36 -0.43 14.41
CA MET A 31 0.04 -1.75 13.86
C MET A 31 0.19 -1.80 12.34
N VAL A 32 -0.20 -0.74 11.64
CA VAL A 32 -0.02 -0.65 10.17
C VAL A 32 1.47 -0.62 9.85
N THR A 33 2.27 0.15 10.61
CA THR A 33 3.72 0.21 10.40
C THR A 33 4.37 -1.17 10.58
N GLU A 34 4.01 -1.89 11.64
CA GLU A 34 4.51 -3.24 11.86
C GLU A 34 4.13 -4.18 10.71
N ARG A 35 2.91 -4.07 10.21
CA ARG A 35 2.42 -4.91 9.12
C ARG A 35 3.16 -4.63 7.81
N VAL A 36 3.30 -3.36 7.43
CA VAL A 36 4.01 -3.03 6.18
C VAL A 36 5.49 -3.39 6.27
N LYS A 37 6.09 -3.25 7.45
CA LYS A 37 7.47 -3.66 7.67
C LYS A 37 7.65 -5.17 7.50
N MET A 38 6.72 -5.95 8.04
CA MET A 38 6.72 -7.40 7.87
C MET A 38 6.59 -7.80 6.41
N ILE A 39 5.66 -7.15 5.68
CA ILE A 39 5.46 -7.41 4.25
C ILE A 39 6.72 -7.05 3.46
N ALA A 40 7.36 -5.94 3.79
CA ALA A 40 8.60 -5.52 3.12
C ALA A 40 9.71 -6.57 3.24
N GLY A 41 9.72 -7.36 4.30
CA GLY A 41 10.69 -8.44 4.51
C GLY A 41 10.33 -9.77 3.86
N GLN A 42 9.18 -9.90 3.22
CA GLN A 42 8.76 -11.14 2.57
C GLN A 42 9.51 -11.38 1.25
N PRO A 43 9.57 -12.62 0.75
CA PRO A 43 10.05 -12.89 -0.61
C PRO A 43 9.21 -12.14 -1.64
N ASP A 44 9.82 -11.80 -2.78
CA ASP A 44 9.21 -10.91 -3.79
C ASP A 44 7.79 -11.30 -4.19
N ASP A 45 7.57 -12.56 -4.57
CA ASP A 45 6.26 -13.01 -5.02
C ASP A 45 5.22 -12.95 -3.92
N GLN A 46 5.60 -13.32 -2.70
CA GLN A 46 4.72 -13.27 -1.54
C GLN A 46 4.39 -11.82 -1.19
N ARG A 47 5.37 -10.93 -1.30
CA ARG A 47 5.17 -9.50 -1.04
C ARG A 47 4.13 -8.91 -1.99
N VAL A 48 4.20 -9.24 -3.28
CA VAL A 48 3.22 -8.79 -4.27
C VAL A 48 1.82 -9.26 -3.87
N GLN A 49 1.67 -10.52 -3.47
CA GLN A 49 0.36 -11.05 -3.04
C GLN A 49 -0.15 -10.36 -1.78
N SER A 50 0.73 -10.09 -0.82
CA SER A 50 0.36 -9.38 0.41
C SER A 50 -0.09 -7.95 0.12
N VAL A 51 0.63 -7.24 -0.75
CA VAL A 51 0.27 -5.87 -1.15
C VAL A 51 -1.07 -5.87 -1.89
N LYS A 52 -1.26 -6.80 -2.83
CA LYS A 52 -2.53 -6.97 -3.54
C LYS A 52 -3.69 -7.16 -2.57
N SER A 53 -3.55 -8.09 -1.63
CA SER A 53 -4.60 -8.36 -0.63
C SER A 53 -4.90 -7.15 0.22
N MET A 54 -3.89 -6.40 0.61
CA MET A 54 -4.06 -5.18 1.40
C MET A 54 -4.83 -4.12 0.63
N VAL A 55 -4.47 -3.88 -0.62
CA VAL A 55 -5.15 -2.89 -1.48
C VAL A 55 -6.62 -3.25 -1.65
N ILE A 56 -6.90 -4.53 -1.93
CA ILE A 56 -8.28 -5.01 -2.09
C ILE A 56 -9.06 -4.85 -0.78
N ALA A 57 -8.47 -5.22 0.35
CA ALA A 57 -9.11 -5.09 1.66
C ALA A 57 -9.44 -3.63 2.00
N ILE A 58 -8.53 -2.72 1.73
CA ILE A 58 -8.76 -1.28 1.96
C ILE A 58 -9.91 -0.78 1.08
N SER A 59 -10.00 -1.24 -0.16
CA SER A 59 -11.07 -0.85 -1.09
C SER A 59 -12.47 -1.23 -0.59
N LYS A 60 -12.56 -2.18 0.33
CA LYS A 60 -13.82 -2.64 0.91
C LYS A 60 -14.23 -1.90 2.18
N LEU A 61 -13.41 -0.97 2.66
CA LEU A 61 -13.78 -0.14 3.81
C LEU A 61 -14.91 0.82 3.45
N ASP A 62 -15.66 1.27 4.48
CA ASP A 62 -16.62 2.36 4.32
C ASP A 62 -15.89 3.58 3.75
N SER A 63 -16.57 4.33 2.89
CA SER A 63 -15.98 5.49 2.23
C SER A 63 -15.42 6.52 3.22
N LYS A 64 -16.04 6.65 4.39
CA LYS A 64 -15.57 7.57 5.44
C LYS A 64 -14.25 7.15 6.09
N LYS A 65 -13.92 5.85 6.01
CA LYS A 65 -12.72 5.28 6.63
C LYS A 65 -11.55 5.18 5.67
N LYS A 66 -11.79 5.27 4.37
CA LYS A 66 -10.75 5.09 3.35
C LYS A 66 -9.67 6.16 3.42
N SER A 67 -10.06 7.43 3.38
CA SER A 67 -9.07 8.52 3.38
C SER A 67 -8.20 8.51 4.64
N PRO A 68 -8.76 8.40 5.86
CA PRO A 68 -7.91 8.29 7.07
C PRO A 68 -6.99 7.08 7.05
N PHE A 69 -7.47 5.94 6.56
CA PHE A 69 -6.65 4.73 6.50
C PHE A 69 -5.48 4.88 5.53
N HIS A 70 -5.73 5.46 4.36
CA HIS A 70 -4.66 5.73 3.39
C HIS A 70 -3.63 6.71 3.95
N GLY A 71 -4.08 7.73 4.68
CA GLY A 71 -3.18 8.66 5.36
C GLY A 71 -2.24 7.94 6.32
N THR A 72 -2.78 7.02 7.14
CA THR A 72 -1.99 6.21 8.05
C THR A 72 -1.02 5.29 7.30
N ARG A 73 -1.49 4.66 6.23
CA ARG A 73 -0.67 3.79 5.38
C ARG A 73 0.53 4.53 4.79
N ILE A 74 0.30 5.71 4.24
CA ILE A 74 1.40 6.52 3.66
C ILE A 74 2.39 6.94 4.76
N LYS A 75 1.88 7.34 5.91
CA LYS A 75 2.74 7.69 7.05
C LYS A 75 3.62 6.50 7.46
N ALA A 76 3.04 5.30 7.49
CA ALA A 76 3.76 4.07 7.79
C ALA A 76 4.84 3.78 6.73
N ILE A 77 4.51 3.88 5.46
CA ILE A 77 5.45 3.68 4.35
C ILE A 77 6.61 4.67 4.43
N MET A 78 6.32 5.92 4.72
CA MET A 78 7.35 6.96 4.83
C MET A 78 8.30 6.76 6.02
N SER A 79 7.87 6.00 7.03
CA SER A 79 8.71 5.68 8.19
C SER A 79 9.67 4.50 7.94
N LEU A 80 9.47 3.76 6.85
CA LEU A 80 10.33 2.62 6.52
C LEU A 80 11.71 3.08 6.05
N SER A 81 12.70 2.17 6.10
CA SER A 81 14.00 2.42 5.48
C SER A 81 13.82 2.61 3.97
N PRO A 82 14.76 3.29 3.28
CA PRO A 82 14.66 3.43 1.83
C PRO A 82 14.54 2.09 1.10
N GLU A 83 15.23 1.05 1.55
CA GLU A 83 15.16 -0.28 0.95
C GLU A 83 13.78 -0.91 1.14
N GLU A 84 13.25 -0.87 2.35
CA GLU A 84 11.92 -1.39 2.66
C GLU A 84 10.83 -0.64 1.89
N ARG A 85 10.96 0.68 1.84
CA ARG A 85 10.02 1.53 1.09
C ARG A 85 10.02 1.18 -0.39
N MET A 86 11.20 1.05 -0.99
CA MET A 86 11.33 0.68 -2.40
C MET A 86 10.74 -0.71 -2.66
N ALA A 87 10.99 -1.67 -1.78
CA ALA A 87 10.41 -3.01 -1.90
C ALA A 87 8.88 -2.97 -1.93
N MET A 88 8.27 -2.16 -1.07
CA MET A 88 6.81 -1.99 -1.04
C MET A 88 6.28 -1.32 -2.31
N MET A 89 6.96 -0.29 -2.79
CA MET A 89 6.56 0.41 -4.01
C MET A 89 6.67 -0.48 -5.25
N VAL A 90 7.75 -1.26 -5.37
CA VAL A 90 7.92 -2.20 -6.48
C VAL A 90 6.83 -3.28 -6.43
N ALA A 91 6.53 -3.81 -5.26
CA ALA A 91 5.47 -4.80 -5.10
C ALA A 91 4.10 -4.22 -5.49
N ARG A 92 3.82 -2.97 -5.13
CA ARG A 92 2.58 -2.29 -5.53
C ARG A 92 2.50 -2.15 -7.05
N ALA A 93 3.60 -1.76 -7.69
CA ALA A 93 3.64 -1.65 -9.15
C ALA A 93 3.40 -3.01 -9.81
N ARG A 94 4.06 -4.07 -9.31
CA ARG A 94 3.88 -5.43 -9.84
C ARG A 94 2.48 -5.98 -9.63
N ALA A 95 1.74 -5.47 -8.65
CA ALA A 95 0.37 -5.88 -8.39
C ALA A 95 -0.63 -5.30 -9.40
N VAL A 96 -0.27 -4.26 -10.16
CA VAL A 96 -1.18 -3.58 -11.08
C VAL A 96 -1.94 -4.56 -12.01
N PRO A 97 -1.25 -5.47 -12.74
CA PRO A 97 -1.98 -6.37 -13.64
C PRO A 97 -2.89 -7.37 -12.93
N GLU A 98 -2.73 -7.54 -11.62
CA GLU A 98 -3.53 -8.49 -10.85
C GLU A 98 -4.68 -7.82 -10.08
N LEU A 99 -4.73 -6.49 -10.05
CA LEU A 99 -5.78 -5.74 -9.38
C LEU A 99 -6.93 -5.43 -10.33
N PRO A 100 -8.19 -5.44 -9.86
CA PRO A 100 -9.28 -4.86 -10.64
C PRO A 100 -8.96 -3.40 -10.95
N GLU A 101 -9.28 -2.97 -12.17
CA GLU A 101 -8.90 -1.62 -12.64
C GLU A 101 -9.46 -0.52 -11.75
N ASP A 102 -10.72 -0.64 -11.32
CA ASP A 102 -11.36 0.33 -10.45
C ASP A 102 -10.69 0.40 -9.07
N VAL A 103 -10.27 -0.73 -8.54
CA VAL A 103 -9.56 -0.81 -7.26
C VAL A 103 -8.19 -0.13 -7.36
N ASP A 104 -7.46 -0.42 -8.42
CA ASP A 104 -6.14 0.18 -8.67
C ASP A 104 -6.24 1.71 -8.79
N LYS A 105 -7.21 2.19 -9.55
CA LYS A 105 -7.42 3.64 -9.73
C LYS A 105 -7.82 4.33 -8.43
N GLU A 106 -8.71 3.73 -7.66
CA GLU A 106 -9.11 4.27 -6.36
C GLU A 106 -7.92 4.36 -5.41
N ASP A 107 -7.14 3.29 -5.30
CA ASP A 107 -5.97 3.25 -4.45
C ASP A 107 -4.97 4.34 -4.84
N THR A 108 -4.68 4.48 -6.12
CA THR A 108 -3.77 5.51 -6.65
C THR A 108 -4.26 6.91 -6.29
N MET A 109 -5.57 7.16 -6.44
CA MET A 109 -6.16 8.47 -6.10
C MET A 109 -5.94 8.83 -4.64
N TYR A 110 -6.22 7.89 -3.73
CA TYR A 110 -6.04 8.13 -2.29
C TYR A 110 -4.57 8.30 -1.90
N VAL A 111 -3.67 7.55 -2.54
CA VAL A 111 -2.23 7.70 -2.31
C VAL A 111 -1.78 9.11 -2.72
N VAL A 112 -2.18 9.58 -3.90
CA VAL A 112 -1.84 10.92 -4.37
C VAL A 112 -2.38 11.99 -3.41
N GLN A 113 -3.64 11.86 -2.98
CA GLN A 113 -4.23 12.81 -2.03
C GLN A 113 -3.46 12.84 -0.71
N SER A 114 -3.07 11.68 -0.20
CA SER A 114 -2.32 11.59 1.05
C SER A 114 -0.94 12.23 0.94
N VAL A 115 -0.26 12.02 -0.19
CA VAL A 115 1.08 12.57 -0.43
C VAL A 115 1.03 14.10 -0.56
N LYS A 116 -0.06 14.65 -1.09
CA LYS A 116 -0.22 16.11 -1.23
C LYS A 116 -0.24 16.86 0.10
N GLU A 117 -0.49 16.19 1.20
CA GLU A 117 -0.47 16.78 2.53
C GLU A 117 0.94 16.99 3.08
N TYR A 118 1.96 16.46 2.42
CA TYR A 118 3.36 16.59 2.83
C TYR A 118 4.02 17.80 2.17
N PRO A 119 5.14 18.30 2.76
CA PRO A 119 5.90 19.37 2.13
C PRO A 119 6.34 18.99 0.71
N GLU A 120 6.47 19.99 -0.15
CA GLU A 120 6.77 19.80 -1.57
C GLU A 120 8.00 18.92 -1.81
N GLU A 121 9.06 19.08 -1.01
CA GLU A 121 10.27 18.27 -1.12
C GLU A 121 10.00 16.79 -0.91
N LYS A 122 9.14 16.46 0.07
CA LYS A 122 8.75 15.08 0.34
C LYS A 122 7.87 14.52 -0.75
N GLN A 123 6.97 15.35 -1.30
CA GLN A 123 6.14 14.95 -2.44
C GLN A 123 7.02 14.57 -3.63
N LYS A 124 8.02 15.40 -3.95
CA LYS A 124 8.94 15.13 -5.05
C LYS A 124 9.74 13.85 -4.82
N ALA A 125 10.26 13.67 -3.61
CA ALA A 125 11.03 12.47 -3.26
C ALA A 125 10.17 11.22 -3.40
N PHE A 126 8.92 11.27 -2.94
CA PHE A 126 7.98 10.17 -3.06
C PHE A 126 7.71 9.84 -4.53
N MET A 127 7.41 10.85 -5.33
CA MET A 127 7.12 10.64 -6.76
C MET A 127 8.32 10.13 -7.54
N THR A 128 9.53 10.60 -7.21
CA THR A 128 10.76 10.08 -7.81
C THR A 128 10.95 8.60 -7.49
N ALA A 129 10.77 8.23 -6.23
CA ALA A 129 10.88 6.85 -5.79
C ALA A 129 9.82 5.96 -6.45
N LEU A 130 8.59 6.45 -6.55
CA LEU A 130 7.48 5.72 -7.17
C LEU A 130 7.74 5.49 -8.66
N THR A 131 8.22 6.51 -9.38
CA THR A 131 8.58 6.40 -10.79
C THR A 131 9.66 5.32 -10.99
N LYS A 132 10.68 5.34 -10.14
CA LYS A 132 11.74 4.34 -10.18
C LYS A 132 11.19 2.93 -9.92
N ALA A 133 10.27 2.81 -8.97
CA ALA A 133 9.66 1.52 -8.63
C ALA A 133 8.86 0.94 -9.81
N PHE A 134 8.07 1.77 -10.48
CA PHE A 134 7.30 1.35 -11.66
C PHE A 134 8.22 0.96 -12.81
N ASP A 135 9.28 1.74 -13.02
CA ASP A 135 10.29 1.42 -14.04
C ASP A 135 10.97 0.08 -13.74
N THR A 136 11.37 -0.14 -12.50
CA THR A 136 11.96 -1.41 -12.05
C THR A 136 11.00 -2.59 -12.28
N ALA A 137 9.73 -2.39 -12.04
CA ALA A 137 8.70 -3.42 -12.23
C ALA A 137 8.33 -3.64 -13.71
N GLY A 138 8.73 -2.73 -14.59
CA GLY A 138 8.33 -2.78 -16.00
C GLY A 138 6.85 -2.46 -16.24
N ILE A 139 6.24 -1.70 -15.33
CA ILE A 139 4.83 -1.32 -15.38
C ILE A 139 4.74 0.18 -15.69
N PRO A 140 3.91 0.59 -16.66
CA PRO A 140 3.73 2.02 -16.95
C PRO A 140 3.18 2.78 -15.73
N MET A 141 3.71 3.98 -15.50
CA MET A 141 3.19 4.86 -14.44
C MET A 141 1.74 5.22 -14.73
N PRO A 142 0.86 5.17 -13.71
CA PRO A 142 -0.51 5.65 -13.89
C PRO A 142 -0.54 7.16 -14.06
N GLU A 143 -1.65 7.67 -14.61
CA GLU A 143 -1.87 9.12 -14.64
C GLU A 143 -2.12 9.61 -13.21
N MET A 144 -1.34 10.60 -12.80
CA MET A 144 -1.34 11.13 -11.44
C MET A 144 -1.89 12.56 -11.42
N ALA A 145 -2.85 12.83 -12.25
CA ALA A 145 -3.45 14.18 -12.38
C ALA A 145 -4.15 14.66 -11.11
#